data_61f67360594caf5258029b205c6c0f55
#
_entry.id   61f67360594caf5258029b205c6c0f55
#
_cell.length_a   1.000
_cell.length_b   1.000
_cell.length_c   1.000
_cell.angle_alpha   90.00
_cell.angle_beta   90.00
_cell.angle_gamma   90.00
#
_symmetry.space_group_name_H-M   'P 1'
#
loop_
_entity.id
_entity.type
_entity.pdbx_description
1 polymer ?
#
loop_
_entity_poly.entity_id
_entity_poly.type
_entity_poly.pdbx_seq_one_letter_code
_entity_poly.pdbx_strand_id
1 'polypeptide(L)'
;MLQLEHVKKSYDKKEVLTDVTYTFEEGKVYSLLGGAGAGRTTLLECICGDLSIDDGTIVTKEKEDIFLASKQSILPMYISGNEFIHYLCELQKQAREPEYYLERVGLDEKIRSRMICEYTFEEKKRIQLAAYLVQKPYVIMFDEPFDYCSDEYIDMFLRVLNEEAEGHIVIVTTGIFAMAKRIAKGVLVL
;
A
#
# COMPACT_ATOMS: atom_id res chain seq x y z
N MET A 1 12.86 7.57 -7.24
CA MET A 1 11.93 8.43 -7.99
C MET A 1 11.02 7.55 -8.82
N LEU A 2 9.71 7.79 -8.78
CA LEU A 2 8.69 7.21 -9.66
C LEU A 2 8.05 8.37 -10.44
N GLN A 3 8.04 8.29 -11.77
CA GLN A 3 7.56 9.34 -12.64
C GLN A 3 6.47 8.82 -13.57
N LEU A 4 5.38 9.55 -13.63
CA LEU A 4 4.25 9.36 -14.53
C LEU A 4 4.26 10.48 -15.55
N GLU A 5 4.22 10.17 -16.85
CA GLU A 5 4.19 11.14 -17.95
C GLU A 5 3.03 10.82 -18.87
N HIS A 6 2.02 11.70 -18.90
CA HIS A 6 0.87 11.61 -19.79
C HIS A 6 0.14 10.26 -19.76
N VAL A 7 0.06 9.64 -18.58
CA VAL A 7 -0.52 8.30 -18.42
C VAL A 7 -2.02 8.34 -18.68
N LYS A 8 -2.47 7.49 -19.63
CA LYS A 8 -3.87 7.33 -20.01
C LYS A 8 -4.32 5.89 -19.90
N LYS A 9 -5.58 5.70 -19.48
CA LYS A 9 -6.24 4.40 -19.42
C LYS A 9 -7.74 4.51 -19.64
N SER A 10 -8.25 3.63 -20.50
CA SER A 10 -9.66 3.54 -20.82
C SER A 10 -10.16 2.11 -20.69
N TYR A 11 -11.44 1.94 -20.37
CA TYR A 11 -12.16 0.69 -20.43
C TYR A 11 -13.40 0.88 -21.32
N ASP A 12 -13.54 0.07 -22.38
CA ASP A 12 -14.70 0.08 -23.26
C ASP A 12 -15.13 1.49 -23.71
N LYS A 13 -14.19 2.34 -24.12
CA LYS A 13 -14.37 3.74 -24.52
C LYS A 13 -14.65 4.74 -23.39
N LYS A 14 -14.65 4.32 -22.12
CA LYS A 14 -14.71 5.21 -20.97
C LYS A 14 -13.28 5.52 -20.51
N GLU A 15 -12.85 6.77 -20.66
CA GLU A 15 -11.59 7.23 -20.11
C GLU A 15 -11.66 7.24 -18.59
N VAL A 16 -10.66 6.62 -17.93
CA VAL A 16 -10.52 6.54 -16.48
C VAL A 16 -9.31 7.34 -16.02
N LEU A 17 -8.19 7.24 -16.75
CA LEU A 17 -7.03 8.11 -16.59
C LEU A 17 -6.88 8.91 -17.89
N THR A 18 -7.05 10.23 -17.83
CA THR A 18 -7.10 11.08 -19.04
C THR A 18 -5.74 11.65 -19.44
N ASP A 19 -4.93 12.07 -18.45
CA ASP A 19 -3.59 12.63 -18.66
C ASP A 19 -2.91 12.82 -17.29
N VAL A 20 -2.43 11.72 -16.70
CA VAL A 20 -1.82 11.77 -15.38
C VAL A 20 -0.32 11.98 -15.53
N THR A 21 0.15 13.16 -15.10
CA THR A 21 1.56 13.52 -15.05
C THR A 21 1.93 13.90 -13.62
N TYR A 22 2.83 13.14 -13.00
CA TYR A 22 3.26 13.39 -11.62
C TYR A 22 4.59 12.72 -11.31
N THR A 23 5.34 13.30 -10.37
CA THR A 23 6.60 12.73 -9.87
C THR A 23 6.53 12.48 -8.38
N PHE A 24 6.77 11.24 -7.98
CA PHE A 24 6.90 10.82 -6.59
C PHE A 24 8.38 10.69 -6.23
N GLU A 25 8.80 11.39 -5.19
CA GLU A 25 10.17 11.38 -4.67
C GLU A 25 10.30 10.46 -3.47
N GLU A 26 11.49 9.93 -3.25
CA GLU A 26 11.84 9.13 -2.07
C GLU A 26 11.70 9.93 -0.78
N GLY A 27 11.47 9.23 0.33
CA GLY A 27 11.39 9.82 1.66
C GLY A 27 10.09 10.56 1.94
N LYS A 28 9.06 10.37 1.11
CA LYS A 28 7.78 11.06 1.24
C LYS A 28 6.60 10.10 1.21
N VAL A 29 5.58 10.44 2.00
CA VAL A 29 4.27 9.80 1.94
C VAL A 29 3.34 10.68 1.12
N TYR A 30 2.73 10.09 0.11
CA TYR A 30 1.79 10.76 -0.81
C TYR A 30 0.38 10.24 -0.62
N SER A 31 -0.59 11.12 -0.81
CA SER A 31 -1.99 10.74 -0.91
C SER A 31 -2.49 10.85 -2.34
N LEU A 32 -3.08 9.78 -2.84
CA LEU A 32 -3.82 9.77 -4.10
C LEU A 32 -5.31 9.95 -3.78
N LEU A 33 -5.80 11.18 -3.97
CA LEU A 33 -7.16 11.60 -3.66
C LEU A 33 -8.05 11.50 -4.90
N GLY A 34 -9.24 10.95 -4.75
CA GLY A 34 -10.25 10.93 -5.79
C GLY A 34 -11.54 10.29 -5.30
N GLY A 35 -12.67 10.64 -5.88
CA GLY A 35 -13.96 10.02 -5.59
C GLY A 35 -14.04 8.55 -6.03
N ALA A 36 -15.16 7.90 -5.74
CA ALA A 36 -15.42 6.55 -6.25
C ALA A 36 -15.42 6.58 -7.79
N GLY A 37 -14.64 5.68 -8.41
CA GLY A 37 -14.50 5.61 -9.87
C GLY A 37 -13.53 6.62 -10.50
N ALA A 38 -12.80 7.41 -9.73
CA ALA A 38 -11.80 8.38 -10.23
C ALA A 38 -10.52 7.73 -10.81
N GLY A 39 -10.38 6.42 -10.76
CA GLY A 39 -9.23 5.72 -11.35
C GLY A 39 -8.08 5.44 -10.38
N ARG A 40 -8.25 5.64 -9.07
CA ARG A 40 -7.19 5.41 -8.08
C ARG A 40 -6.62 4.00 -8.13
N THR A 41 -7.46 2.98 -8.00
CA THR A 41 -7.05 1.57 -8.10
C THR A 41 -6.42 1.28 -9.46
N THR A 42 -7.03 1.78 -10.54
CA THR A 42 -6.50 1.64 -11.91
C THR A 42 -5.08 2.21 -12.03
N LEU A 43 -4.81 3.38 -11.44
CA LEU A 43 -3.48 3.98 -11.47
C LEU A 43 -2.47 3.13 -10.68
N LEU A 44 -2.86 2.62 -9.50
CA LEU A 44 -1.98 1.73 -8.72
C LEU A 44 -1.65 0.44 -9.49
N GLU A 45 -2.64 -0.19 -10.12
CA GLU A 45 -2.45 -1.40 -10.94
C GLU A 45 -1.57 -1.12 -12.18
N CYS A 46 -1.68 0.07 -12.80
CA CYS A 46 -0.79 0.49 -13.87
C CYS A 46 0.66 0.68 -13.37
N ILE A 47 0.85 1.26 -12.19
CA ILE A 47 2.18 1.43 -11.57
C ILE A 47 2.82 0.08 -11.26
N CYS A 48 2.05 -0.89 -10.75
CA CYS A 48 2.53 -2.26 -10.50
C CYS A 48 2.88 -3.02 -11.79
N GLY A 49 2.28 -2.63 -12.92
CA GLY A 49 2.37 -3.39 -14.16
C GLY A 49 1.34 -4.52 -14.28
N ASP A 50 0.40 -4.64 -13.34
CA ASP A 50 -0.72 -5.58 -13.39
C ASP A 50 -1.72 -5.18 -14.49
N LEU A 51 -1.76 -3.90 -14.83
CA LEU A 51 -2.58 -3.33 -15.89
C LEU A 51 -1.73 -2.49 -16.84
N SER A 52 -1.86 -2.76 -18.15
CA SER A 52 -1.18 -1.95 -19.18
C SER A 52 -1.83 -0.56 -19.32
N ILE A 53 -1.03 0.47 -19.47
CA ILE A 53 -1.48 1.81 -19.87
C ILE A 53 -1.80 1.84 -21.37
N ASP A 54 -2.67 2.76 -21.81
CA ASP A 54 -3.02 2.92 -23.20
C ASP A 54 -2.08 3.94 -23.90
N ASP A 55 -1.59 4.94 -23.16
CA ASP A 55 -0.64 5.96 -23.65
C ASP A 55 0.18 6.52 -22.48
N GLY A 56 1.29 7.20 -22.76
CA GLY A 56 2.20 7.77 -21.78
C GLY A 56 3.30 6.83 -21.31
N THR A 57 3.98 7.18 -20.21
CA THR A 57 5.05 6.37 -19.64
C THR A 57 5.01 6.34 -18.12
N ILE A 58 5.44 5.22 -17.54
CA ILE A 58 5.68 5.05 -16.11
C ILE A 58 7.14 4.60 -15.94
N VAL A 59 7.93 5.43 -15.27
CA VAL A 59 9.36 5.20 -15.04
C VAL A 59 9.64 5.12 -13.55
N THR A 60 10.25 4.03 -13.12
CA THR A 60 10.78 3.87 -11.77
C THR A 60 12.19 3.34 -11.79
N LYS A 61 12.96 3.67 -10.76
CA LYS A 61 14.35 3.21 -10.60
C LYS A 61 14.42 1.69 -10.45
N GLU A 62 13.46 1.12 -9.77
CA GLU A 62 13.42 -0.31 -9.40
C GLU A 62 12.03 -0.87 -9.73
N LYS A 63 11.88 -1.36 -10.96
CA LYS A 63 10.57 -1.83 -11.47
C LYS A 63 10.04 -3.09 -10.78
N GLU A 64 10.92 -3.91 -10.23
CA GLU A 64 10.57 -5.19 -9.62
C GLU A 64 10.35 -5.09 -8.10
N ASP A 65 10.58 -3.89 -7.51
CA ASP A 65 10.50 -3.68 -6.08
C ASP A 65 9.31 -2.77 -5.74
N ILE A 66 8.13 -3.23 -6.12
CA ILE A 66 6.85 -2.54 -5.89
C ILE A 66 5.92 -3.44 -5.10
N PHE A 67 5.33 -2.91 -4.04
CA PHE A 67 4.33 -3.59 -3.23
C PHE A 67 2.98 -2.87 -3.32
N LEU A 68 1.94 -3.60 -3.68
CA LEU A 68 0.56 -3.12 -3.64
C LEU A 68 -0.27 -3.90 -2.61
N ALA A 69 -0.65 -3.23 -1.53
CA ALA A 69 -1.72 -3.69 -0.66
C ALA A 69 -3.06 -3.28 -1.27
N SER A 70 -3.63 -4.15 -2.08
CA SER A 70 -4.93 -3.91 -2.71
C SER A 70 -6.07 -3.81 -1.69
N LYS A 71 -7.16 -3.15 -2.07
CA LYS A 71 -8.36 -3.02 -1.22
C LYS A 71 -8.89 -4.37 -0.76
N GLN A 72 -8.92 -5.36 -1.66
CA GLN A 72 -9.18 -6.76 -1.32
C GLN A 72 -7.86 -7.46 -1.04
N SER A 73 -7.62 -7.73 0.25
CA SER A 73 -6.37 -8.34 0.69
C SER A 73 -6.15 -9.72 0.07
N ILE A 74 -5.12 -9.85 -0.76
CA ILE A 74 -4.64 -11.15 -1.23
C ILE A 74 -3.69 -11.69 -0.15
N LEU A 75 -4.19 -12.54 0.71
CA LEU A 75 -3.47 -13.10 1.85
C LEU A 75 -3.55 -14.64 1.85
N PRO A 76 -2.56 -15.34 2.38
CA PRO A 76 -2.58 -16.79 2.54
C PRO A 76 -3.55 -17.16 3.67
N MET A 77 -4.80 -17.43 3.34
CA MET A 77 -5.92 -17.51 4.27
C MET A 77 -5.85 -18.67 5.27
N TYR A 78 -5.11 -19.74 4.96
CA TYR A 78 -5.10 -21.01 5.71
C TYR A 78 -3.82 -21.24 6.52
N ILE A 79 -3.05 -20.20 6.76
CA ILE A 79 -1.92 -20.21 7.70
C ILE A 79 -2.14 -19.12 8.76
N SER A 80 -1.44 -19.22 9.87
CA SER A 80 -1.48 -18.21 10.92
C SER A 80 -0.70 -16.94 10.53
N GLY A 81 -0.98 -15.82 11.21
CA GLY A 81 -0.19 -14.60 11.05
C GLY A 81 1.28 -14.81 11.39
N ASN A 82 1.57 -15.62 12.43
CA ASN A 82 2.94 -15.99 12.80
C ASN A 82 3.67 -16.70 11.65
N GLU A 83 3.05 -17.77 11.09
CA GLU A 83 3.65 -18.53 9.99
C GLU A 83 3.87 -17.66 8.76
N PHE A 84 2.92 -16.78 8.43
CA PHE A 84 3.04 -15.90 7.27
C PHE A 84 4.21 -14.91 7.41
N ILE A 85 4.31 -14.21 8.55
CA ILE A 85 5.40 -13.24 8.76
C ILE A 85 6.73 -13.95 8.93
N HIS A 86 6.77 -15.11 9.61
CA HIS A 86 7.98 -15.92 9.70
C HIS A 86 8.51 -16.31 8.31
N TYR A 87 7.65 -16.81 7.44
CA TYR A 87 8.02 -17.14 6.06
C TYR A 87 8.60 -15.93 5.30
N LEU A 88 8.00 -14.75 5.43
CA LEU A 88 8.52 -13.54 4.80
C LEU A 88 9.90 -13.13 5.36
N CYS A 89 10.09 -13.28 6.69
CA CYS A 89 11.38 -13.00 7.33
C CYS A 89 12.49 -13.94 6.83
N GLU A 90 12.19 -15.22 6.61
CA GLU A 90 13.16 -16.18 6.07
C GLU A 90 13.65 -15.80 4.66
N LEU A 91 12.81 -15.11 3.88
CA LEU A 91 13.17 -14.61 2.54
C LEU A 91 14.06 -13.35 2.59
N GLN A 92 14.13 -12.67 3.73
CA GLN A 92 14.83 -11.40 3.88
C GLN A 92 16.08 -11.54 4.78
N LYS A 93 17.27 -11.37 4.22
CA LYS A 93 18.55 -11.56 4.92
C LYS A 93 18.76 -10.68 6.17
N GLN A 94 18.05 -9.57 6.26
CA GLN A 94 18.21 -8.57 7.34
C GLN A 94 16.90 -8.39 8.14
N ALA A 95 15.95 -9.31 8.02
CA ALA A 95 14.74 -9.25 8.81
C ALA A 95 15.04 -9.41 10.31
N ARG A 96 14.25 -8.73 11.15
CA ARG A 96 14.18 -8.99 12.59
C ARG A 96 13.29 -10.20 12.83
N GLU A 97 13.20 -10.60 14.10
CA GLU A 97 12.27 -11.66 14.51
C GLU A 97 10.83 -11.30 14.14
N PRO A 98 9.99 -12.27 13.72
CA PRO A 98 8.61 -12.03 13.26
C PRO A 98 7.76 -11.27 14.27
N GLU A 99 7.95 -11.52 15.56
CA GLU A 99 7.24 -10.85 16.65
C GLU A 99 7.40 -9.34 16.62
N TYR A 100 8.57 -8.84 16.28
CA TYR A 100 8.85 -7.40 16.16
C TYR A 100 7.87 -6.71 15.20
N TYR A 101 7.61 -7.33 14.04
CA TYR A 101 6.73 -6.75 13.02
C TYR A 101 5.25 -6.86 13.42
N LEU A 102 4.87 -7.99 14.00
CA LEU A 102 3.50 -8.27 14.42
C LEU A 102 3.06 -7.38 15.58
N GLU A 103 3.91 -7.19 16.58
CA GLU A 103 3.65 -6.30 17.71
C GLU A 103 3.59 -4.83 17.28
N ARG A 104 4.46 -4.43 16.34
CA ARG A 104 4.51 -3.06 15.82
C ARG A 104 3.21 -2.64 15.12
N VAL A 105 2.47 -3.59 14.55
CA VAL A 105 1.17 -3.36 13.93
C VAL A 105 -0.02 -3.71 14.84
N GLY A 106 0.24 -4.04 16.12
CA GLY A 106 -0.78 -4.33 17.12
C GLY A 106 -1.49 -5.68 16.94
N LEU A 107 -0.79 -6.68 16.42
CA LEU A 107 -1.24 -8.06 16.40
C LEU A 107 -0.62 -8.82 17.58
N ASP A 108 -1.37 -8.94 18.66
CA ASP A 108 -0.97 -9.68 19.85
C ASP A 108 -0.87 -11.20 19.60
N GLU A 109 -0.30 -11.94 20.55
CA GLU A 109 -0.08 -13.38 20.43
C GLU A 109 -1.38 -14.16 20.17
N LYS A 110 -2.50 -13.75 20.75
CA LYS A 110 -3.81 -14.39 20.57
C LYS A 110 -4.33 -14.21 19.15
N ILE A 111 -4.14 -13.03 18.57
CA ILE A 111 -4.56 -12.73 17.18
C ILE A 111 -3.64 -13.43 16.20
N ARG A 112 -2.32 -13.24 16.33
CA ARG A 112 -1.34 -13.74 15.37
C ARG A 112 -1.24 -15.27 15.30
N SER A 113 -1.71 -15.99 16.33
CA SER A 113 -1.78 -17.46 16.36
C SER A 113 -2.98 -18.05 15.62
N ARG A 114 -4.01 -17.24 15.32
CA ARG A 114 -5.17 -17.67 14.52
C ARG A 114 -4.84 -17.75 13.03
N MET A 115 -5.62 -18.53 12.27
CA MET A 115 -5.55 -18.50 10.82
C MET A 115 -5.99 -17.14 10.27
N ILE A 116 -5.38 -16.67 9.19
CA ILE A 116 -5.69 -15.37 8.58
C ILE A 116 -7.15 -15.31 8.06
N CYS A 117 -7.77 -16.44 7.71
CA CYS A 117 -9.19 -16.47 7.35
C CYS A 117 -10.11 -16.04 8.51
N GLU A 118 -9.69 -16.21 9.76
CA GLU A 118 -10.43 -15.83 10.96
C GLU A 118 -10.22 -14.36 11.39
N TYR A 119 -9.32 -13.65 10.70
CA TYR A 119 -9.03 -12.25 10.99
C TYR A 119 -10.19 -11.35 10.58
N THR A 120 -10.47 -10.35 11.42
CA THR A 120 -11.34 -9.23 11.06
C THR A 120 -10.75 -8.46 9.87
N PHE A 121 -11.55 -7.57 9.31
CA PHE A 121 -11.08 -6.73 8.20
C PHE A 121 -9.85 -5.89 8.60
N GLU A 122 -9.87 -5.25 9.78
CA GLU A 122 -8.76 -4.45 10.28
C GLU A 122 -7.52 -5.31 10.60
N GLU A 123 -7.68 -6.50 11.20
CA GLU A 123 -6.56 -7.42 11.45
C GLU A 123 -5.88 -7.86 10.14
N LYS A 124 -6.65 -8.01 9.04
CA LYS A 124 -6.09 -8.26 7.70
C LYS A 124 -5.29 -7.07 7.17
N LYS A 125 -5.70 -5.84 7.44
CA LYS A 125 -4.92 -4.65 7.09
C LYS A 125 -3.65 -4.54 7.93
N ARG A 126 -3.71 -4.91 9.21
CA ARG A 126 -2.54 -4.94 10.11
C ARG A 126 -1.49 -5.94 9.61
N ILE A 127 -1.88 -7.17 9.21
CA ILE A 127 -0.94 -8.17 8.70
C ILE A 127 -0.34 -7.76 7.34
N GLN A 128 -1.08 -7.07 6.49
CA GLN A 128 -0.54 -6.48 5.25
C GLN A 128 0.54 -5.44 5.54
N LEU A 129 0.30 -4.58 6.54
CA LEU A 129 1.29 -3.59 6.97
C LEU A 129 2.54 -4.28 7.56
N ALA A 130 2.39 -5.37 8.33
CA ALA A 130 3.51 -6.16 8.81
C ALA A 130 4.32 -6.78 7.67
N ALA A 131 3.65 -7.34 6.66
CA ALA A 131 4.30 -7.89 5.47
C ALA A 131 5.12 -6.83 4.71
N TYR A 132 4.59 -5.62 4.58
CA TYR A 132 5.33 -4.49 4.04
C TYR A 132 6.60 -4.18 4.86
N LEU A 133 6.48 -4.11 6.19
CA LEU A 133 7.60 -3.80 7.08
C LEU A 133 8.74 -4.82 6.97
N VAL A 134 8.43 -6.09 6.67
CA VAL A 134 9.43 -7.14 6.41
C VAL A 134 10.09 -6.95 5.07
N GLN A 135 9.31 -6.72 4.01
CA GLN A 135 9.78 -6.71 2.62
C GLN A 135 10.51 -5.43 2.24
N LYS A 136 10.10 -4.29 2.81
CA LYS A 136 10.67 -2.94 2.56
C LYS A 136 10.89 -2.64 1.07
N PRO A 137 9.87 -2.75 0.22
CA PRO A 137 10.00 -2.49 -1.21
C PRO A 137 10.25 -1.00 -1.48
N TYR A 138 10.84 -0.69 -2.62
CA TYR A 138 11.16 0.69 -3.00
C TYR A 138 9.91 1.56 -3.19
N VAL A 139 8.86 1.01 -3.82
CA VAL A 139 7.55 1.66 -3.96
C VAL A 139 6.49 0.88 -3.20
N ILE A 140 5.77 1.58 -2.34
CA ILE A 140 4.75 1.00 -1.48
C ILE A 140 3.44 1.71 -1.76
N MET A 141 2.41 0.93 -2.06
CA MET A 141 1.10 1.46 -2.36
C MET A 141 0.03 0.75 -1.52
N PHE A 142 -0.84 1.54 -0.90
CA PHE A 142 -1.99 1.06 -0.13
C PHE A 142 -3.28 1.59 -0.75
N ASP A 143 -4.15 0.69 -1.20
CA ASP A 143 -5.44 1.05 -1.77
C ASP A 143 -6.53 1.05 -0.69
N GLU A 144 -7.01 2.25 -0.36
CA GLU A 144 -8.04 2.51 0.67
C GLU A 144 -7.79 1.76 2.00
N PRO A 145 -6.63 1.93 2.64
CA PRO A 145 -6.25 1.15 3.81
C PRO A 145 -7.09 1.47 5.06
N PHE A 146 -7.85 2.58 5.07
CA PHE A 146 -8.58 3.07 6.24
C PHE A 146 -10.07 2.77 6.23
N ASP A 147 -10.59 2.18 5.15
CA ASP A 147 -11.99 1.81 5.07
C ASP A 147 -12.34 0.84 6.21
N TYR A 148 -13.40 1.18 6.97
CA TYR A 148 -13.91 0.37 8.09
C TYR A 148 -12.89 0.07 9.21
N CYS A 149 -11.89 0.94 9.38
CA CYS A 149 -10.87 0.81 10.42
C CYS A 149 -11.11 1.79 11.57
N SER A 150 -10.61 1.44 12.75
CA SER A 150 -10.64 2.27 13.95
C SER A 150 -9.66 3.44 13.86
N ASP A 151 -9.91 4.51 14.62
CA ASP A 151 -8.98 5.65 14.73
C ASP A 151 -7.62 5.20 15.28
N GLU A 152 -7.60 4.23 16.19
CA GLU A 152 -6.38 3.65 16.75
C GLU A 152 -5.51 3.00 15.64
N TYR A 153 -6.14 2.24 14.75
CA TYR A 153 -5.45 1.67 13.59
C TYR A 153 -4.88 2.75 12.68
N ILE A 154 -5.69 3.79 12.38
CA ILE A 154 -5.26 4.88 11.50
C ILE A 154 -4.05 5.60 12.09
N ASP A 155 -4.06 5.92 13.39
CA ASP A 155 -2.95 6.58 14.09
C ASP A 155 -1.68 5.72 14.07
N MET A 156 -1.82 4.44 14.37
CA MET A 156 -0.71 3.48 14.31
C MET A 156 -0.14 3.38 12.89
N PHE A 157 -1.00 3.22 11.88
CA PHE A 157 -0.61 3.10 10.48
C PHE A 157 0.18 4.33 10.00
N LEU A 158 -0.34 5.53 10.25
CA LEU A 158 0.32 6.78 9.86
C LEU A 158 1.66 6.97 10.55
N ARG A 159 1.76 6.62 11.83
CA ARG A 159 3.04 6.65 12.56
C ARG A 159 4.04 5.72 11.91
N VAL A 160 3.67 4.46 11.64
CA VAL A 160 4.54 3.46 11.01
C VAL A 160 5.02 3.93 9.64
N LEU A 161 4.13 4.45 8.79
CA LEU A 161 4.52 4.94 7.46
C LEU A 161 5.49 6.11 7.52
N ASN A 162 5.29 7.07 8.45
CA ASN A 162 6.20 8.20 8.59
C ASN A 162 7.59 7.80 9.12
N GLU A 163 7.65 6.79 9.99
CA GLU A 163 8.92 6.25 10.49
C GLU A 163 9.71 5.50 9.40
N GLU A 164 9.02 4.82 8.48
CA GLU A 164 9.63 3.96 7.45
C GLU A 164 9.69 4.62 6.06
N ALA A 165 9.35 5.91 5.94
CA ALA A 165 9.32 6.58 4.62
C ALA A 165 10.72 6.80 4.02
N GLU A 166 11.77 6.89 4.85
CA GLU A 166 13.13 7.16 4.37
C GLU A 166 13.62 6.07 3.40
N GLY A 167 14.04 6.47 2.22
CA GLY A 167 14.49 5.56 1.15
C GLY A 167 13.36 4.91 0.34
N HIS A 168 12.09 5.16 0.69
CA HIS A 168 10.92 4.59 0.03
C HIS A 168 10.02 5.65 -0.59
N ILE A 169 9.18 5.24 -1.52
CA ILE A 169 8.06 6.04 -2.04
C ILE A 169 6.78 5.40 -1.51
N VAL A 170 6.01 6.13 -0.71
CA VAL A 170 4.78 5.62 -0.12
C VAL A 170 3.58 6.33 -0.74
N ILE A 171 2.64 5.57 -1.30
CA ILE A 171 1.40 6.10 -1.91
C ILE A 171 0.19 5.48 -1.20
N VAL A 172 -0.71 6.31 -0.71
CA VAL A 172 -1.92 5.87 -0.02
C VAL A 172 -3.15 6.48 -0.69
N THR A 173 -4.08 5.66 -1.15
CA THR A 173 -5.31 6.16 -1.75
C THR A 173 -6.37 6.48 -0.69
N THR A 174 -7.17 7.50 -0.93
CA THR A 174 -8.36 7.82 -0.13
C THR A 174 -9.37 8.62 -0.94
N GLY A 175 -10.66 8.42 -0.65
CA GLY A 175 -11.75 9.25 -1.16
C GLY A 175 -12.05 10.47 -0.28
N ILE A 176 -11.39 10.62 0.86
CA ILE A 176 -11.72 11.60 1.89
C ILE A 176 -10.63 12.68 1.97
N PHE A 177 -10.97 13.92 1.61
CA PHE A 177 -10.03 15.05 1.60
C PHE A 177 -9.35 15.31 2.96
N ALA A 178 -10.12 15.23 4.05
CA ALA A 178 -9.56 15.40 5.40
C ALA A 178 -8.50 14.34 5.72
N MET A 179 -8.73 13.09 5.26
CA MET A 179 -7.78 12.00 5.41
C MET A 179 -6.54 12.23 4.53
N ALA A 180 -6.71 12.65 3.28
CA ALA A 180 -5.60 12.95 2.40
C ALA A 180 -4.63 13.98 3.01
N LYS A 181 -5.14 15.02 3.64
CA LYS A 181 -4.33 16.01 4.38
C LYS A 181 -3.63 15.45 5.60
N ARG A 182 -4.23 14.48 6.28
CA ARG A 182 -3.66 13.84 7.46
C ARG A 182 -2.52 12.87 7.09
N ILE A 183 -2.62 12.20 5.94
CA ILE A 183 -1.65 11.21 5.45
C ILE A 183 -0.37 11.88 4.96
N ALA A 184 -0.47 12.93 4.15
CA ALA A 184 0.53 13.21 3.13
C ALA A 184 1.21 14.57 3.22
N LYS A 185 2.51 14.56 2.86
CA LYS A 185 3.27 15.78 2.51
C LYS A 185 3.00 16.22 1.06
N GLY A 186 2.46 15.34 0.20
CA GLY A 186 2.04 15.63 -1.17
C GLY A 186 0.71 14.95 -1.52
N VAL A 187 -0.16 15.64 -2.25
CA VAL A 187 -1.47 15.12 -2.66
C VAL A 187 -1.57 15.18 -4.18
N LEU A 188 -1.79 14.02 -4.81
CA LEU A 188 -2.21 13.92 -6.21
C LEU A 188 -3.73 13.74 -6.24
N VAL A 189 -4.43 14.55 -7.01
CA VAL A 189 -5.89 14.50 -7.18
C VAL A 189 -6.20 13.95 -8.57
N LEU A 190 -7.04 12.89 -8.62
CA LEU A 190 -7.58 12.31 -9.84
C LEU A 190 -9.01 12.77 -10.09
#